data_2f5736ebecc7f2a1bf8f5dc92ad795fd
#
_entry.id   2f5736ebecc7f2a1bf8f5dc92ad795fd
#
_cell.length_a   1.000
_cell.length_b   1.000
_cell.length_c   1.000
_cell.angle_alpha   90.00
_cell.angle_beta   90.00
_cell.angle_gamma   90.00
#
_symmetry.space_group_name_H-M   'P 1'
#
loop_
_entity.id
_entity.type
_entity.pdbx_description
1 polymer ?
#
loop_
_entity_poly.entity_id
_entity_poly.type
_entity_poly.pdbx_seq_one_letter_code
_entity_poly.pdbx_strand_id
1 'polypeptide(L)'
;MICEQGDIIAVDFEPSVGHEPNKYRPALVVSSNTFNARSSLTAVCPITSVNNGYPLHVGIDHEEVRGFVCAEQVRTVDLSNRRCKRLAQASEDDMCLVLSYFASIFGL
;
A
#
# COMPACT_ATOMS: atom_id res chain seq x y z
N MET A 1 12.84 -7.47 2.57
CA MET A 1 11.99 -7.11 3.73
C MET A 1 10.69 -7.86 3.66
N ILE A 2 10.28 -8.47 4.74
CA ILE A 2 8.96 -9.11 4.83
C ILE A 2 8.05 -8.15 5.60
N CYS A 3 6.97 -7.72 4.93
CA CYS A 3 6.02 -6.78 5.50
C CYS A 3 4.87 -7.49 6.20
N GLU A 4 4.24 -6.78 7.11
CA GLU A 4 3.00 -7.22 7.74
C GLU A 4 1.82 -6.48 7.11
N GLN A 5 0.68 -7.13 7.10
CA GLN A 5 -0.56 -6.49 6.64
C GLN A 5 -0.81 -5.24 7.50
N GLY A 6 -1.07 -4.13 6.86
CA GLY A 6 -1.26 -2.85 7.53
C GLY A 6 -0.03 -1.98 7.58
N ASP A 7 1.14 -2.52 7.25
CA ASP A 7 2.33 -1.67 7.16
C ASP A 7 2.15 -0.60 6.10
N ILE A 8 2.55 0.62 6.44
CA ILE A 8 2.66 1.70 5.45
C ILE A 8 4.13 1.82 5.13
N ILE A 9 4.46 1.67 3.86
CA ILE A 9 5.85 1.64 3.39
C ILE A 9 6.06 2.69 2.32
N ALA A 10 7.28 3.20 2.23
CA ALA A 10 7.72 3.91 1.05
C ALA A 10 8.36 2.87 0.13
N VAL A 11 7.96 2.84 -1.12
CA VAL A 11 8.43 1.83 -2.07
C VAL A 11 8.67 2.47 -3.42
N ASP A 12 9.71 1.97 -4.08
CA ASP A 12 10.05 2.37 -5.44
C ASP A 12 9.22 1.52 -6.40
N PHE A 13 8.16 2.10 -6.96
CA PHE A 13 7.27 1.39 -7.85
C PHE A 13 7.86 1.12 -9.23
N GLU A 14 8.87 1.90 -9.63
CA GLU A 14 9.47 1.77 -10.95
C GLU A 14 11.00 1.75 -10.85
N PRO A 15 11.58 0.69 -10.27
CA PRO A 15 13.01 0.65 -9.98
C PRO A 15 13.88 0.62 -11.23
N SER A 16 13.33 0.21 -12.38
CA SER A 16 14.07 0.13 -13.63
C SER A 16 14.40 1.48 -14.26
N VAL A 17 13.81 2.55 -13.75
CA VAL A 17 13.97 3.90 -14.34
C VAL A 17 15.02 4.71 -13.58
N GLY A 18 15.89 4.06 -12.84
CA GLY A 18 16.98 4.72 -12.13
C GLY A 18 16.55 5.26 -10.77
N HIS A 19 17.27 6.25 -10.30
CA HIS A 19 17.15 6.74 -8.92
C HIS A 19 16.31 8.01 -8.82
N GLU A 20 15.21 8.08 -9.53
CA GLU A 20 14.33 9.24 -9.47
C GLU A 20 13.58 9.24 -8.13
N PRO A 21 13.78 10.27 -7.29
CA PRO A 21 13.14 10.31 -5.96
C PRO A 21 11.62 10.32 -6.01
N ASN A 22 11.04 10.87 -7.07
CA ASN A 22 9.60 10.97 -7.23
C ASN A 22 8.90 9.63 -7.50
N LYS A 23 9.67 8.56 -7.71
CA LYS A 23 9.13 7.20 -7.85
C LYS A 23 9.03 6.47 -6.52
N TYR A 24 9.63 7.01 -5.48
CA TYR A 24 9.64 6.44 -4.14
C TYR A 24 8.42 6.96 -3.40
N ARG A 25 7.35 6.16 -3.36
CA ARG A 25 6.02 6.63 -2.92
C ARG A 25 5.48 5.79 -1.77
N PRO A 26 4.62 6.38 -0.94
CA PRO A 26 3.97 5.61 0.12
C PRO A 26 2.92 4.66 -0.43
N ALA A 27 2.79 3.52 0.24
CA ALA A 27 1.81 2.49 -0.10
C ALA A 27 1.40 1.73 1.15
N LEU A 28 0.17 1.21 1.15
CA LEU A 28 -0.33 0.37 2.22
C LEU A 28 -0.21 -1.08 1.83
N VAL A 29 0.40 -1.89 2.70
CA VAL A 29 0.48 -3.34 2.51
C VAL A 29 -0.88 -3.95 2.87
N VAL A 30 -1.51 -4.62 1.92
CA VAL A 30 -2.86 -5.16 2.10
C VAL A 30 -2.89 -6.69 2.11
N SER A 31 -1.84 -7.35 1.64
CA SER A 31 -1.77 -8.80 1.65
C SER A 31 -1.48 -9.33 3.06
N SER A 32 -1.96 -10.55 3.32
CA SER A 32 -1.82 -11.18 4.63
C SER A 32 -0.36 -11.47 4.98
N ASN A 33 -0.10 -11.60 6.28
CA ASN A 33 1.24 -11.92 6.76
C ASN A 33 1.73 -13.26 6.20
N THR A 34 0.83 -14.24 6.07
CA THR A 34 1.18 -15.54 5.52
C THR A 34 1.60 -15.43 4.05
N PHE A 35 0.84 -14.68 3.26
CA PHE A 35 1.18 -14.46 1.85
C PHE A 35 2.54 -13.76 1.74
N ASN A 36 2.75 -12.71 2.52
CA ASN A 36 3.99 -11.93 2.48
C ASN A 36 5.20 -12.77 2.88
N ALA A 37 5.03 -13.70 3.80
CA ALA A 37 6.13 -14.54 4.28
C ALA A 37 6.44 -15.70 3.33
N ARG A 38 5.46 -16.19 2.59
CA ARG A 38 5.61 -17.38 1.73
C ARG A 38 5.79 -17.08 0.26
N SER A 39 5.41 -15.89 -0.16
CA SER A 39 5.51 -15.46 -1.54
C SER A 39 6.66 -14.46 -1.65
N SER A 40 7.26 -14.35 -2.83
CA SER A 40 8.20 -13.26 -3.12
C SER A 40 7.45 -11.95 -3.38
N LEU A 41 6.12 -11.98 -3.39
CA LEU A 41 5.29 -10.82 -3.73
C LEU A 41 4.60 -10.27 -2.49
N THR A 42 4.27 -8.98 -2.56
CA THR A 42 3.48 -8.28 -1.56
C THR A 42 2.43 -7.46 -2.29
N ALA A 43 1.17 -7.53 -1.88
CA ALA A 43 0.12 -6.71 -2.48
C ALA A 43 0.04 -5.38 -1.75
N VAL A 44 0.06 -4.29 -2.52
CA VAL A 44 0.06 -2.94 -1.98
C VAL A 44 -0.94 -2.06 -2.71
N CYS A 45 -1.42 -1.03 -2.01
CA CYS A 45 -2.23 0.04 -2.59
C CYS A 45 -1.45 1.34 -2.46
N PRO A 46 -1.28 2.11 -3.54
CA PRO A 46 -0.61 3.40 -3.44
C PRO A 46 -1.42 4.37 -2.60
N ILE A 47 -0.70 5.30 -1.96
CA ILE A 47 -1.30 6.38 -1.17
C ILE A 47 -1.02 7.68 -1.91
N THR A 48 -2.08 8.40 -2.25
CA THR A 48 -1.98 9.69 -2.95
C THR A 48 -2.28 10.83 -1.99
N SER A 49 -1.65 11.98 -2.22
CA SER A 49 -1.95 13.19 -1.47
C SER A 49 -3.19 13.93 -2.01
N VAL A 50 -3.68 13.54 -3.17
CA VAL A 50 -4.79 14.22 -3.84
C VAL A 50 -6.06 13.37 -3.74
N ASN A 51 -7.11 13.94 -3.12
CA ASN A 51 -8.41 13.29 -3.07
C ASN A 51 -9.27 13.83 -4.21
N ASN A 52 -9.57 12.96 -5.17
CA ASN A 52 -10.43 13.30 -6.31
C ASN A 52 -11.91 13.00 -6.02
N GLY A 53 -12.26 12.73 -4.77
CA GLY A 53 -13.62 12.35 -4.40
C GLY A 53 -13.99 10.94 -4.81
N TYR A 54 -13.01 10.11 -5.15
CA TYR A 54 -13.26 8.74 -5.57
C TYR A 54 -13.71 7.90 -4.37
N PRO A 55 -14.84 7.17 -4.50
CA PRO A 55 -15.47 6.52 -3.34
C PRO A 55 -14.67 5.38 -2.74
N LEU A 56 -13.69 4.81 -3.47
CA LEU A 56 -12.87 3.71 -2.99
C LEU A 56 -11.55 4.17 -2.39
N HIS A 57 -11.41 5.46 -2.13
CA HIS A 57 -10.23 5.99 -1.45
C HIS A 57 -10.49 6.05 0.06
N VAL A 58 -9.49 5.68 0.84
CA VAL A 58 -9.56 5.69 2.31
C VAL A 58 -8.55 6.69 2.84
N GLY A 59 -9.04 7.71 3.55
CA GLY A 59 -8.17 8.72 4.14
C GLY A 59 -7.33 8.15 5.27
N ILE A 60 -6.04 8.47 5.26
CA ILE A 60 -5.12 8.14 6.33
C ILE A 60 -4.51 9.43 6.86
N ASP A 61 -4.54 9.59 8.18
CA ASP A 61 -3.94 10.74 8.86
C ASP A 61 -2.99 10.20 9.92
N HIS A 62 -1.72 10.15 9.57
CA HIS A 62 -0.65 9.67 10.44
C HIS A 62 0.50 10.68 10.41
N GLU A 63 1.28 10.77 11.48
CA GLU A 63 2.41 11.71 11.52
C GLU A 63 3.34 11.56 10.33
N GLU A 64 3.63 10.32 9.97
CA GLU A 64 4.60 10.01 8.92
C GLU A 64 3.99 10.09 7.52
N VAL A 65 2.69 9.85 7.40
CA VAL A 65 2.02 9.75 6.09
C VAL A 65 0.60 10.27 6.20
N ARG A 66 0.26 11.21 5.32
CA ARG A 66 -1.11 11.70 5.18
C ARG A 66 -1.52 11.59 3.72
N GLY A 67 -2.71 11.07 3.49
CA GLY A 67 -3.21 10.95 2.12
C GLY A 67 -4.37 9.98 2.05
N PHE A 68 -4.53 9.40 0.87
CA PHE A 68 -5.68 8.54 0.56
C PHE A 68 -5.19 7.25 -0.07
N VAL A 69 -5.54 6.14 0.56
CA VAL A 69 -5.25 4.81 0.01
C VAL A 69 -6.16 4.56 -1.18
N CYS A 70 -5.58 4.22 -2.30
CA CYS A 70 -6.32 3.94 -3.54
C CYS A 70 -6.59 2.44 -3.62
N ALA A 71 -7.70 1.98 -3.02
CA ALA A 71 -8.02 0.56 -2.98
C ALA A 71 -8.18 -0.04 -4.38
N GLU A 72 -8.72 0.74 -5.32
CA GLU A 72 -8.92 0.27 -6.69
C GLU A 72 -7.62 0.10 -7.48
N GLN A 73 -6.49 0.57 -6.94
CA GLN A 73 -5.18 0.46 -7.61
C GLN A 73 -4.28 -0.59 -6.95
N VAL A 74 -4.87 -1.58 -6.34
CA VAL A 74 -4.11 -2.67 -5.71
C VAL A 74 -3.26 -3.39 -6.75
N ARG A 75 -2.00 -3.67 -6.39
CA ARG A 75 -1.08 -4.40 -7.25
C ARG A 75 -0.11 -5.20 -6.40
N THR A 76 0.46 -6.26 -6.97
CA THR A 76 1.52 -6.99 -6.32
C THR A 76 2.87 -6.49 -6.80
N VAL A 77 3.83 -6.44 -5.90
CA VAL A 77 5.20 -6.02 -6.21
C VAL A 77 6.18 -6.97 -5.54
N ASP A 78 7.34 -7.12 -6.15
CA ASP A 78 8.45 -7.87 -5.57
C ASP A 78 9.36 -6.87 -4.85
N LEU A 79 9.33 -6.89 -3.53
CA LEU A 79 10.08 -5.92 -2.73
C LEU A 79 11.58 -6.22 -2.69
N SER A 80 12.01 -7.42 -3.08
CA SER A 80 13.42 -7.78 -3.04
C SER A 80 14.28 -6.97 -4.03
N ASN A 81 13.66 -6.44 -5.08
CA ASN A 81 14.34 -5.69 -6.13
C ASN A 81 14.01 -4.20 -6.10
N ARG A 82 13.44 -3.71 -5.00
CA ARG A 82 12.98 -2.32 -4.90
C ARG A 82 13.44 -1.71 -3.60
N ARG A 83 13.73 -0.41 -3.63
CA ARG A 83 13.92 0.33 -2.38
C ARG A 83 12.62 0.29 -1.61
N CYS A 84 12.71 0.00 -0.34
CA CYS A 84 11.54 -0.12 0.51
C CYS A 84 11.88 0.25 1.95
N LYS A 85 11.02 1.03 2.58
CA LYS A 85 11.21 1.47 3.96
C LYS A 85 9.87 1.50 4.66
N ARG A 86 9.82 0.91 5.86
CA ARG A 86 8.62 0.99 6.69
C ARG A 86 8.50 2.38 7.28
N LEU A 87 7.32 2.99 7.16
CA LEU A 87 7.05 4.34 7.66
C LEU A 87 6.15 4.31 8.89
N ALA A 88 5.11 3.48 8.89
CA ALA A 88 4.08 3.48 9.91
C ALA A 88 3.26 2.22 9.81
N GLN A 89 2.18 2.15 10.58
CA GLN A 89 1.20 1.09 10.47
C GLN A 89 -0.19 1.69 10.52
N ALA A 90 -1.07 1.25 9.62
CA ALA A 90 -2.44 1.72 9.57
C ALA A 90 -3.23 1.19 10.76
N SER A 91 -4.27 1.92 11.16
CA SER A 91 -5.18 1.47 12.20
C SER A 91 -5.98 0.27 11.74
N GLU A 92 -6.49 -0.51 12.69
CA GLU A 92 -7.40 -1.61 12.37
C GLU A 92 -8.62 -1.14 11.62
N ASP A 93 -9.17 0.02 12.00
CA ASP A 93 -10.35 0.57 11.34
C ASP A 93 -10.08 0.88 9.87
N ASP A 94 -8.96 1.50 9.59
CA ASP A 94 -8.57 1.80 8.21
C ASP A 94 -8.35 0.53 7.41
N MET A 95 -7.69 -0.47 7.99
CA MET A 95 -7.50 -1.76 7.32
C MET A 95 -8.81 -2.47 7.04
N CYS A 96 -9.72 -2.48 8.03
CA CYS A 96 -11.03 -3.10 7.82
C CYS A 96 -11.79 -2.42 6.67
N LEU A 97 -11.71 -1.11 6.59
CA LEU A 97 -12.39 -0.37 5.52
C LEU A 97 -11.78 -0.70 4.15
N VAL A 98 -10.45 -0.70 4.05
CA VAL A 98 -9.78 -1.04 2.79
C VAL A 98 -10.15 -2.47 2.35
N LEU A 99 -10.11 -3.43 3.28
CA LEU A 99 -10.44 -4.82 2.96
C LEU A 99 -11.91 -4.98 2.57
N SER A 100 -12.81 -4.19 3.16
CA SER A 100 -14.21 -4.21 2.77
C SER A 100 -14.41 -3.70 1.34
N TYR A 101 -13.60 -2.74 0.92
CA TYR A 101 -13.64 -2.26 -0.47
C TYR A 101 -13.18 -3.33 -1.44
N PHE A 102 -12.19 -4.15 -1.06
CA PHE A 102 -11.79 -5.29 -1.89
C PHE A 102 -12.93 -6.30 -2.04
N ALA A 103 -13.65 -6.58 -0.96
CA ALA A 103 -14.83 -7.44 -1.05
C ALA A 103 -15.83 -6.90 -2.08
N SER A 104 -16.05 -5.60 -2.07
CA SER A 104 -16.91 -4.93 -3.04
C SER A 104 -16.37 -5.04 -4.47
N ILE A 105 -15.08 -4.75 -4.64
CA ILE A 105 -14.43 -4.76 -5.95
C ILE A 105 -14.46 -6.15 -6.58
N PHE A 106 -14.23 -7.19 -5.78
CA PHE A 106 -14.11 -8.55 -6.27
C PHE A 106 -15.40 -9.37 -6.13
N GLY A 107 -16.46 -8.79 -5.59
CA GLY A 107 -17.74 -9.48 -5.46
C GLY A 107 -17.73 -10.58 -4.41
N LEU A 108 -17.01 -10.39 -3.36
CA LEU A 108 -16.91 -11.38 -2.27
C LEU A 108 -17.99 -11.23 -1.22
#